data_3f5488cee5bc26f1e0188bb861ea4426
#
_entry.id   3f5488cee5bc26f1e0188bb861ea4426
#
_cell.length_a   1.000
_cell.length_b   1.000
_cell.length_c   1.000
_cell.angle_alpha   90.00
_cell.angle_beta   90.00
_cell.angle_gamma   90.00
#
_symmetry.space_group_name_H-M   'P 1'
#
loop_
_entity.id
_entity.type
_entity.pdbx_description
1 polymer ?
#
loop_
_entity_poly.entity_id
_entity_poly.type
_entity_poly.pdbx_seq_one_letter_code
_entity_poly.pdbx_strand_id
1 'polypeptide(L)'
;MTRPRRIGLGHAAERLGIDRRRFLEVASGAVGALVLAACDSQGPKSAQGLLGFAERKNESLERVLLRHSSMDVPRASAHAAGSHFPAYFVSDTVPTWVESARGPWKLVVDGMVRTPLSLSLADLAALPRIGYRLDHFCVEGWTAVATRTGVRLAELARMAGVLPGAQYVDFASFDSDYHESWDIDSAMHPQTLVVYAQDGHYLNASWGAPARIYSPVKLGYKNTKYLTRITFMPQRNGGYWSDRGYEWYGGV
;
A
#
# COMPACT_ATOMS: atom_id res chain seq x y z
N MET A 1 50.48 -10.37 -17.17
CA MET A 1 49.13 -10.90 -16.88
C MET A 1 49.12 -11.51 -15.47
N THR A 2 48.69 -10.71 -14.50
CA THR A 2 48.61 -11.10 -13.08
C THR A 2 47.17 -11.52 -12.75
N ARG A 3 47.01 -12.78 -12.31
CA ARG A 3 45.70 -13.34 -11.89
C ARG A 3 45.24 -12.66 -10.59
N PRO A 4 43.92 -12.32 -10.47
CA PRO A 4 43.42 -11.78 -9.22
C PRO A 4 43.41 -12.86 -8.11
N ARG A 5 43.93 -12.52 -6.94
CA ARG A 5 43.89 -13.35 -5.73
C ARG A 5 42.43 -13.43 -5.26
N ARG A 6 41.88 -14.65 -5.22
CA ARG A 6 40.61 -14.92 -4.53
C ARG A 6 40.82 -14.74 -3.03
N ILE A 7 40.19 -13.74 -2.44
CA ILE A 7 40.12 -13.61 -0.96
C ILE A 7 39.09 -14.65 -0.49
N GLY A 8 39.57 -15.76 0.04
CA GLY A 8 38.73 -16.83 0.58
C GLY A 8 38.17 -16.43 1.95
N LEU A 9 36.89 -16.67 2.17
CA LEU A 9 36.17 -16.53 3.45
C LEU A 9 36.83 -17.25 4.64
N GLY A 10 37.81 -18.11 4.41
CA GLY A 10 38.59 -18.81 5.44
C GLY A 10 39.48 -17.93 6.32
N HIS A 11 39.92 -16.76 5.83
CA HIS A 11 40.88 -15.91 6.57
C HIS A 11 40.24 -15.02 7.66
N ALA A 12 38.91 -14.86 7.65
CA ALA A 12 38.21 -14.14 8.70
C ALA A 12 37.99 -14.99 9.97
N ALA A 13 37.77 -16.29 9.81
CA ALA A 13 37.53 -17.22 10.91
C ALA A 13 38.81 -17.50 11.73
N GLU A 14 39.98 -17.49 11.08
CA GLU A 14 41.29 -17.72 11.75
C GLU A 14 41.68 -16.60 12.74
N ARG A 15 41.21 -15.38 12.51
CA ARG A 15 41.49 -14.24 13.41
C ARG A 15 40.69 -14.26 14.71
N LEU A 16 39.62 -15.06 14.81
CA LEU A 16 38.74 -15.14 15.97
C LEU A 16 38.96 -16.39 16.81
N GLY A 17 39.90 -17.28 16.44
CA GLY A 17 40.20 -18.52 17.18
C GLY A 17 39.02 -19.49 17.27
N ILE A 18 38.03 -19.37 16.36
CA ILE A 18 36.86 -20.23 16.32
C ILE A 18 37.08 -21.27 15.23
N ASP A 19 37.08 -22.55 15.59
CA ASP A 19 37.18 -23.64 14.64
C ASP A 19 35.90 -23.75 13.78
N ARG A 20 35.99 -24.42 12.62
CA ARG A 20 34.89 -24.55 11.67
C ARG A 20 33.65 -25.19 12.30
N ARG A 21 33.79 -26.10 13.22
CA ARG A 21 32.68 -26.78 13.88
C ARG A 21 31.96 -25.85 14.83
N ARG A 22 32.69 -25.11 15.64
CA ARG A 22 32.13 -24.09 16.54
C ARG A 22 31.46 -22.94 15.79
N PHE A 23 32.03 -22.54 14.66
CA PHE A 23 31.38 -21.53 13.78
C PHE A 23 30.03 -22.02 13.23
N LEU A 24 29.96 -23.28 12.76
CA LEU A 24 28.73 -23.88 12.28
C LEU A 24 27.70 -24.08 13.42
N GLU A 25 28.12 -24.46 14.60
CA GLU A 25 27.27 -24.62 15.78
C GLU A 25 26.65 -23.25 16.19
N VAL A 26 27.47 -22.20 16.25
CA VAL A 26 27.03 -20.84 16.58
C VAL A 26 26.14 -20.25 15.47
N ALA A 27 26.51 -20.43 14.21
CA ALA A 27 25.74 -19.95 13.07
C ALA A 27 24.40 -20.69 12.98
N SER A 28 24.38 -22.02 13.19
CA SER A 28 23.12 -22.79 13.18
C SER A 28 22.20 -22.42 14.36
N GLY A 29 22.81 -22.20 15.54
CA GLY A 29 22.08 -21.72 16.72
C GLY A 29 21.49 -20.33 16.53
N ALA A 30 22.24 -19.40 15.92
CA ALA A 30 21.77 -18.06 15.62
C ALA A 30 20.64 -18.06 14.57
N VAL A 31 20.79 -18.86 13.50
CA VAL A 31 19.73 -19.04 12.48
C VAL A 31 18.49 -19.70 13.09
N GLY A 32 18.68 -20.75 13.93
CA GLY A 32 17.57 -21.40 14.64
C GLY A 32 16.83 -20.44 15.58
N ALA A 33 17.54 -19.60 16.32
CA ALA A 33 16.94 -18.59 17.19
C ALA A 33 16.17 -17.51 16.40
N LEU A 34 16.68 -17.09 15.23
CA LEU A 34 16.00 -16.15 14.33
C LEU A 34 14.72 -16.76 13.73
N VAL A 35 14.75 -18.05 13.36
CA VAL A 35 13.58 -18.76 12.83
C VAL A 35 12.51 -18.94 13.92
N LEU A 36 12.89 -19.30 15.16
CA LEU A 36 11.95 -19.42 16.28
C LEU A 36 11.39 -18.06 16.71
N ALA A 37 12.17 -16.99 16.63
CA ALA A 37 11.71 -15.62 16.89
C ALA A 37 10.76 -15.08 15.82
N ALA A 38 10.83 -15.60 14.61
CA ALA A 38 9.90 -15.24 13.51
C ALA A 38 8.50 -15.89 13.65
N CYS A 39 8.31 -16.81 14.59
CA CYS A 39 7.00 -17.43 14.86
C CYS A 39 6.06 -16.52 15.68
N ASP A 40 6.56 -15.47 16.33
CA ASP A 40 5.75 -14.44 16.94
C ASP A 40 5.62 -13.26 15.93
N SER A 41 4.40 -12.90 15.54
CA SER A 41 4.12 -11.85 14.55
C SER A 41 4.73 -10.48 14.89
N GLN A 42 5.15 -10.28 16.14
CA GLN A 42 5.79 -9.06 16.63
C GLN A 42 7.30 -9.21 16.85
N GLY A 43 7.84 -10.42 16.80
CA GLY A 43 9.22 -10.72 17.15
C GLY A 43 9.58 -10.42 18.62
N PRO A 44 10.75 -10.83 19.12
CA PRO A 44 11.20 -10.48 20.46
C PRO A 44 11.42 -8.97 20.56
N LYS A 45 10.98 -8.35 21.66
CA LYS A 45 11.12 -6.89 21.93
C LYS A 45 12.57 -6.40 21.76
N SER A 46 13.55 -7.26 22.05
CA SER A 46 14.98 -7.00 21.83
C SER A 46 15.39 -6.92 20.35
N ALA A 47 14.62 -7.49 19.44
CA ALA A 47 14.88 -7.45 18.01
C ALA A 47 14.10 -6.33 17.26
N GLN A 48 13.17 -5.65 17.91
CA GLN A 48 12.33 -4.62 17.29
C GLN A 48 13.15 -3.51 16.62
N GLY A 49 14.24 -3.09 17.24
CA GLY A 49 15.13 -2.08 16.64
C GLY A 49 15.79 -2.55 15.35
N LEU A 50 16.25 -3.83 15.31
CA LEU A 50 16.85 -4.44 14.14
C LEU A 50 15.82 -4.70 13.04
N LEU A 51 14.64 -5.20 13.41
CA LEU A 51 13.53 -5.44 12.48
C LEU A 51 13.04 -4.13 11.87
N GLY A 52 12.85 -3.08 12.67
CA GLY A 52 12.47 -1.77 12.17
C GLY A 52 13.55 -1.10 11.31
N PHE A 53 14.84 -1.39 11.56
CA PHE A 53 15.91 -0.96 10.65
C PHE A 53 15.85 -1.72 9.31
N ALA A 54 15.66 -3.04 9.35
CA ALA A 54 15.54 -3.89 8.16
C ALA A 54 14.32 -3.48 7.33
N GLU A 55 13.17 -3.24 7.96
CA GLU A 55 11.95 -2.76 7.32
C GLU A 55 12.18 -1.42 6.58
N ARG A 56 12.79 -0.42 7.25
CA ARG A 56 13.11 0.86 6.60
C ARG A 56 14.07 0.73 5.43
N LYS A 57 15.02 -0.22 5.49
CA LYS A 57 15.95 -0.49 4.39
C LYS A 57 15.26 -1.18 3.24
N ASN A 58 14.38 -2.14 3.52
CA ASN A 58 13.57 -2.81 2.52
C ASN A 58 12.64 -1.81 1.81
N GLU A 59 11.91 -0.99 2.56
CA GLU A 59 11.07 0.08 2.03
C GLU A 59 11.86 1.05 1.12
N SER A 60 13.07 1.44 1.55
CA SER A 60 13.92 2.31 0.74
C SER A 60 14.34 1.65 -0.58
N LEU A 61 14.63 0.36 -0.55
CA LEU A 61 14.99 -0.43 -1.72
C LEU A 61 13.78 -0.59 -2.66
N GLU A 62 12.62 -0.92 -2.12
CA GLU A 62 11.37 -1.06 -2.87
C GLU A 62 10.98 0.26 -3.56
N ARG A 63 11.08 1.38 -2.88
CA ARG A 63 10.83 2.71 -3.48
C ARG A 63 11.74 2.99 -4.68
N VAL A 64 12.99 2.51 -4.64
CA VAL A 64 13.93 2.67 -5.77
C VAL A 64 13.62 1.71 -6.90
N LEU A 65 13.37 0.43 -6.59
CA LEU A 65 13.14 -0.63 -7.57
C LEU A 65 11.76 -0.54 -8.22
N LEU A 66 10.73 -0.18 -7.43
CA LEU A 66 9.32 -0.13 -7.85
C LEU A 66 8.87 1.31 -8.12
N ARG A 67 9.82 2.23 -8.41
CA ARG A 67 9.51 3.61 -8.72
C ARG A 67 8.91 3.71 -10.11
N HIS A 68 7.61 3.74 -10.17
CA HIS A 68 6.87 3.97 -11.41
C HIS A 68 6.79 5.47 -11.71
N SER A 69 7.78 6.01 -12.40
CA SER A 69 7.82 7.43 -12.79
C SER A 69 7.07 7.73 -14.09
N SER A 70 6.64 6.69 -14.82
CA SER A 70 5.97 6.83 -16.13
C SER A 70 4.53 6.35 -16.10
N MET A 71 3.75 6.81 -17.09
CA MET A 71 2.38 6.32 -17.36
C MET A 71 2.37 4.92 -17.98
N ASP A 72 3.51 4.30 -18.19
CA ASP A 72 3.68 2.97 -18.77
C ASP A 72 3.36 1.88 -17.74
N VAL A 73 2.15 1.93 -17.21
CA VAL A 73 1.62 0.77 -16.49
C VAL A 73 1.36 -0.33 -17.52
N PRO A 74 1.76 -1.56 -17.24
CA PRO A 74 1.51 -2.68 -18.12
C PRO A 74 0.04 -2.69 -18.57
N ARG A 75 -0.18 -2.84 -19.87
CA ARG A 75 -1.54 -3.01 -20.40
C ARG A 75 -2.15 -4.23 -19.71
N ALA A 76 -3.41 -4.10 -19.33
CA ALA A 76 -4.14 -5.22 -18.74
C ALA A 76 -3.92 -6.49 -19.58
N SER A 77 -3.55 -7.58 -18.92
CA SER A 77 -3.30 -8.83 -19.63
C SER A 77 -4.58 -9.28 -20.35
N ALA A 78 -4.44 -9.74 -21.60
CA ALA A 78 -5.58 -10.22 -22.39
C ALA A 78 -6.26 -11.44 -21.74
N HIS A 79 -5.58 -12.14 -20.86
CA HIS A 79 -6.04 -13.37 -20.19
C HIS A 79 -6.95 -13.13 -18.98
N ALA A 80 -7.04 -11.91 -18.48
CA ALA A 80 -7.87 -11.58 -17.32
C ALA A 80 -9.27 -11.07 -17.70
N ALA A 81 -9.70 -11.20 -18.93
CA ALA A 81 -11.05 -10.85 -19.35
C ALA A 81 -12.07 -11.75 -18.65
N GLY A 82 -12.95 -11.17 -17.83
CA GLY A 82 -14.03 -11.89 -17.14
C GLY A 82 -13.66 -12.43 -15.77
N SER A 83 -12.54 -12.04 -15.18
CA SER A 83 -12.19 -12.43 -13.81
C SER A 83 -13.19 -11.85 -12.81
N HIS A 84 -13.76 -12.72 -11.99
CA HIS A 84 -14.60 -12.33 -10.86
C HIS A 84 -13.73 -11.68 -9.79
N PHE A 85 -14.08 -10.45 -9.37
CA PHE A 85 -13.42 -9.80 -8.24
C PHE A 85 -13.97 -10.36 -6.95
N PRO A 86 -13.15 -11.02 -6.09
CA PRO A 86 -13.56 -11.36 -4.75
C PRO A 86 -13.93 -10.10 -3.96
N ALA A 87 -14.96 -10.21 -3.11
CA ALA A 87 -15.40 -9.11 -2.26
C ALA A 87 -14.82 -9.30 -0.86
N TYR A 88 -13.73 -8.60 -0.55
CA TYR A 88 -13.12 -8.57 0.79
C TYR A 88 -13.53 -7.29 1.53
N PHE A 89 -13.87 -7.42 2.78
CA PHE A 89 -14.16 -6.33 3.74
C PHE A 89 -13.88 -6.84 5.15
N VAL A 90 -13.77 -5.93 6.11
CA VAL A 90 -13.43 -6.27 7.51
C VAL A 90 -14.68 -6.59 8.32
N SER A 91 -15.76 -5.88 8.07
CA SER A 91 -17.04 -6.10 8.75
C SER A 91 -17.62 -7.50 8.44
N ASP A 92 -18.46 -8.04 9.32
CA ASP A 92 -19.13 -9.34 9.14
C ASP A 92 -20.10 -9.37 7.95
N THR A 93 -20.56 -8.21 7.52
CA THR A 93 -21.46 -8.03 6.37
C THR A 93 -20.91 -6.97 5.42
N VAL A 94 -21.35 -6.98 4.15
CA VAL A 94 -20.94 -6.00 3.15
C VAL A 94 -21.20 -4.58 3.66
N PRO A 95 -20.17 -3.75 3.87
CA PRO A 95 -20.34 -2.39 4.34
C PRO A 95 -21.18 -1.58 3.36
N THR A 96 -22.22 -0.93 3.87
CA THR A 96 -23.09 -0.08 3.09
C THR A 96 -23.27 1.25 3.80
N TRP A 97 -23.14 2.36 3.05
CA TRP A 97 -23.42 3.68 3.61
C TRP A 97 -24.93 3.87 3.77
N VAL A 98 -25.37 4.07 4.99
CA VAL A 98 -26.80 4.27 5.32
C VAL A 98 -27.01 5.74 5.70
N GLU A 99 -27.55 6.53 4.78
CA GLU A 99 -27.72 7.99 4.98
C GLU A 99 -28.62 8.34 6.17
N SER A 100 -29.65 7.55 6.45
CA SER A 100 -30.51 7.77 7.62
C SER A 100 -29.78 7.66 8.96
N ALA A 101 -28.66 6.91 9.00
CA ALA A 101 -27.86 6.74 10.20
C ALA A 101 -26.62 7.64 10.26
N ARG A 102 -26.03 7.99 9.09
CA ARG A 102 -24.73 8.68 8.99
C ARG A 102 -24.82 10.05 8.31
N GLY A 103 -25.98 10.44 7.82
CA GLY A 103 -26.15 11.60 6.94
C GLY A 103 -25.63 11.35 5.52
N PRO A 104 -25.70 12.36 4.64
CA PRO A 104 -25.19 12.26 3.27
C PRO A 104 -23.70 11.94 3.26
N TRP A 105 -23.31 10.99 2.40
CA TRP A 105 -21.90 10.66 2.26
C TRP A 105 -21.10 11.83 1.70
N LYS A 106 -19.93 12.05 2.30
CA LYS A 106 -18.94 13.02 1.82
C LYS A 106 -17.53 12.45 1.93
N LEU A 107 -16.69 12.80 0.96
CA LEU A 107 -15.27 12.60 1.02
C LEU A 107 -14.60 13.85 1.59
N VAL A 108 -13.94 13.70 2.72
CA VAL A 108 -13.14 14.77 3.33
C VAL A 108 -11.70 14.65 2.85
N VAL A 109 -11.09 15.77 2.45
CA VAL A 109 -9.65 15.87 2.15
C VAL A 109 -9.05 16.92 3.08
N ASP A 110 -8.13 16.53 3.96
CA ASP A 110 -7.60 17.41 5.00
C ASP A 110 -6.14 17.10 5.40
N GLY A 111 -5.74 17.52 6.61
CA GLY A 111 -4.38 17.40 7.12
C GLY A 111 -3.50 18.56 6.65
N MET A 112 -2.33 18.26 6.10
CA MET A 112 -1.39 19.26 5.60
C MET A 112 -1.84 19.87 4.27
N VAL A 113 -2.94 20.60 4.29
CA VAL A 113 -3.53 21.30 3.15
C VAL A 113 -3.86 22.75 3.49
N ARG A 114 -3.96 23.63 2.50
CA ARG A 114 -4.37 25.04 2.70
C ARG A 114 -5.87 25.15 2.89
N THR A 115 -6.63 24.40 2.11
CA THR A 115 -8.10 24.47 2.06
C THR A 115 -8.66 23.05 2.11
N PRO A 116 -9.13 22.58 3.27
CA PRO A 116 -9.80 21.29 3.36
C PRO A 116 -11.01 21.22 2.42
N LEU A 117 -11.22 20.04 1.83
CA LEU A 117 -12.35 19.78 0.93
C LEU A 117 -13.36 18.86 1.63
N SER A 118 -14.63 19.03 1.27
CA SER A 118 -15.73 18.14 1.66
C SER A 118 -16.63 17.95 0.46
N LEU A 119 -16.46 16.83 -0.24
CA LEU A 119 -17.06 16.56 -1.55
C LEU A 119 -18.15 15.50 -1.44
N SER A 120 -19.34 15.78 -1.93
CA SER A 120 -20.35 14.76 -2.18
C SER A 120 -19.94 13.87 -3.38
N LEU A 121 -20.65 12.78 -3.59
CA LEU A 121 -20.45 11.94 -4.79
C LEU A 121 -20.72 12.72 -6.09
N ALA A 122 -21.70 13.61 -6.06
CA ALA A 122 -22.04 14.48 -7.21
C ALA A 122 -20.90 15.48 -7.48
N ASP A 123 -20.34 16.12 -6.44
CA ASP A 123 -19.19 17.03 -6.58
C ASP A 123 -17.99 16.28 -7.16
N LEU A 124 -17.71 15.07 -6.66
CA LEU A 124 -16.62 14.24 -7.15
C LEU A 124 -16.83 13.84 -8.62
N ALA A 125 -18.05 13.46 -9.00
CA ALA A 125 -18.38 13.09 -10.38
C ALA A 125 -18.37 14.26 -11.37
N ALA A 126 -18.51 15.50 -10.88
CA ALA A 126 -18.44 16.72 -11.69
C ALA A 126 -17.00 17.15 -12.01
N LEU A 127 -15.98 16.62 -11.29
CA LEU A 127 -14.58 16.91 -11.55
C LEU A 127 -14.07 16.19 -12.82
N PRO A 128 -12.94 16.64 -13.40
CA PRO A 128 -12.31 15.95 -14.53
C PRO A 128 -12.08 14.47 -14.23
N ARG A 129 -12.82 13.61 -14.92
CA ARG A 129 -12.77 12.16 -14.73
C ARG A 129 -11.82 11.52 -15.73
N ILE A 130 -11.23 10.42 -15.31
CA ILE A 130 -10.44 9.54 -16.16
C ILE A 130 -10.78 8.09 -15.88
N GLY A 131 -10.63 7.23 -16.90
CA GLY A 131 -10.82 5.78 -16.77
C GLY A 131 -9.59 5.03 -17.27
N TYR A 132 -9.13 4.05 -16.48
CA TYR A 132 -8.05 3.14 -16.86
C TYR A 132 -8.51 1.69 -16.73
N ARG A 133 -8.22 0.89 -17.76
CA ARG A 133 -8.36 -0.57 -17.71
C ARG A 133 -7.02 -1.16 -17.27
N LEU A 134 -6.97 -1.68 -16.07
CA LEU A 134 -5.73 -2.08 -15.39
C LEU A 134 -5.88 -3.42 -14.70
N ASP A 135 -4.75 -4.14 -14.60
CA ASP A 135 -4.62 -5.29 -13.72
C ASP A 135 -4.66 -4.84 -12.25
N HIS A 136 -5.32 -5.65 -11.44
CA HIS A 136 -5.34 -5.53 -10.00
C HIS A 136 -4.65 -6.74 -9.40
N PHE A 137 -3.56 -6.51 -8.68
CA PHE A 137 -2.76 -7.57 -8.07
C PHE A 137 -3.12 -7.73 -6.59
N CYS A 138 -3.48 -8.96 -6.21
CA CYS A 138 -3.74 -9.31 -4.83
C CYS A 138 -2.52 -9.99 -4.22
N VAL A 139 -2.28 -9.73 -2.91
CA VAL A 139 -1.22 -10.41 -2.14
C VAL A 139 -1.43 -11.93 -2.08
N GLU A 140 -2.65 -12.42 -2.27
CA GLU A 140 -2.99 -13.84 -2.36
C GLU A 140 -2.59 -14.49 -3.69
N GLY A 141 -1.96 -13.74 -4.61
CA GLY A 141 -1.43 -14.27 -5.87
C GLY A 141 -2.43 -14.32 -7.03
N TRP A 142 -3.64 -13.79 -6.90
CA TRP A 142 -4.57 -13.65 -8.01
C TRP A 142 -4.54 -12.25 -8.62
N THR A 143 -4.91 -12.18 -9.90
CA THR A 143 -5.01 -10.95 -10.66
C THR A 143 -6.40 -10.84 -11.29
N ALA A 144 -6.96 -9.64 -11.31
CA ALA A 144 -8.21 -9.35 -11.97
C ALA A 144 -8.12 -8.02 -12.75
N VAL A 145 -8.90 -7.87 -13.80
CA VAL A 145 -8.92 -6.67 -14.64
C VAL A 145 -10.24 -5.96 -14.52
N ALA A 146 -10.20 -4.64 -14.37
CA ALA A 146 -11.37 -3.79 -14.47
C ALA A 146 -11.03 -2.42 -15.05
N THR A 147 -12.03 -1.77 -15.66
CA THR A 147 -11.96 -0.35 -16.00
C THR A 147 -12.40 0.44 -14.79
N ARG A 148 -11.47 1.16 -14.16
CA ARG A 148 -11.75 2.00 -12.99
C ARG A 148 -11.88 3.45 -13.44
N THR A 149 -12.99 4.09 -13.08
CA THR A 149 -13.28 5.47 -13.42
C THR A 149 -13.39 6.32 -12.16
N GLY A 150 -12.71 7.46 -12.18
CA GLY A 150 -12.67 8.37 -11.02
C GLY A 150 -11.92 9.66 -11.31
N VAL A 151 -11.53 10.33 -10.25
CA VAL A 151 -10.75 11.57 -10.27
C VAL A 151 -9.32 11.24 -9.82
N ARG A 152 -8.33 11.83 -10.46
CA ARG A 152 -6.94 11.69 -10.01
C ARG A 152 -6.79 12.24 -8.60
N LEU A 153 -6.12 11.50 -7.73
CA LEU A 153 -5.84 12.01 -6.38
C LEU A 153 -5.01 13.32 -6.44
N ALA A 154 -4.09 13.41 -7.39
CA ALA A 154 -3.30 14.63 -7.62
C ALA A 154 -4.18 15.87 -7.92
N GLU A 155 -5.36 15.71 -8.52
CA GLU A 155 -6.30 16.82 -8.75
C GLU A 155 -6.94 17.28 -7.42
N LEU A 156 -7.36 16.36 -6.57
CA LEU A 156 -7.86 16.70 -5.22
C LEU A 156 -6.76 17.34 -4.36
N ALA A 157 -5.54 16.84 -4.45
CA ALA A 157 -4.37 17.41 -3.78
C ALA A 157 -4.09 18.86 -4.23
N ARG A 158 -4.18 19.11 -5.53
CA ARG A 158 -4.03 20.47 -6.11
C ARG A 158 -5.14 21.40 -5.63
N MET A 159 -6.40 20.96 -5.63
CA MET A 159 -7.55 21.73 -5.15
C MET A 159 -7.44 22.06 -3.66
N ALA A 160 -7.03 21.10 -2.85
CA ALA A 160 -6.81 21.29 -1.42
C ALA A 160 -5.56 22.13 -1.11
N GLY A 161 -4.63 22.26 -2.06
CA GLY A 161 -3.38 22.97 -1.89
C GLY A 161 -2.47 22.30 -0.89
N VAL A 162 -2.11 21.04 -1.14
CA VAL A 162 -1.22 20.24 -0.27
C VAL A 162 0.08 20.99 0.00
N LEU A 163 0.49 20.99 1.27
CA LEU A 163 1.69 21.70 1.74
C LEU A 163 2.96 20.89 1.48
N PRO A 164 4.12 21.53 1.21
CA PRO A 164 5.36 20.84 0.85
C PRO A 164 5.89 19.84 1.89
N GLY A 165 5.48 19.95 3.15
CA GLY A 165 5.88 19.04 4.23
C GLY A 165 5.08 17.73 4.29
N ALA A 166 4.04 17.58 3.46
CA ALA A 166 3.28 16.35 3.38
C ALA A 166 4.10 15.27 2.66
N GLN A 167 4.43 14.20 3.36
CA GLN A 167 5.22 13.09 2.83
C GLN A 167 4.42 11.79 2.74
N TYR A 168 3.27 11.73 3.40
CA TYR A 168 2.40 10.58 3.47
C TYR A 168 0.94 10.97 3.32
N VAL A 169 0.12 10.02 2.93
CA VAL A 169 -1.34 10.19 2.81
C VAL A 169 -2.03 9.00 3.46
N ASP A 170 -2.95 9.25 4.36
CA ASP A 170 -3.84 8.25 4.94
C ASP A 170 -5.18 8.21 4.24
N PHE A 171 -5.73 7.02 4.07
CA PHE A 171 -7.01 6.75 3.43
C PHE A 171 -7.91 6.00 4.41
N ALA A 172 -8.83 6.72 5.06
CA ALA A 172 -9.74 6.14 6.04
C ALA A 172 -11.05 5.66 5.40
N SER A 173 -11.50 4.51 5.88
CA SER A 173 -12.72 3.82 5.49
C SER A 173 -13.83 3.99 6.54
N PHE A 174 -15.08 3.70 6.16
CA PHE A 174 -16.13 3.47 7.13
C PHE A 174 -16.35 1.98 7.47
N ASP A 175 -15.52 1.10 6.95
CA ASP A 175 -15.51 -0.32 7.27
C ASP A 175 -14.59 -0.59 8.46
N SER A 176 -15.19 -0.78 9.68
CA SER A 176 -14.52 -1.30 10.89
C SER A 176 -13.12 -0.74 11.15
N ASP A 177 -12.98 0.58 11.21
CA ASP A 177 -11.72 1.30 11.46
C ASP A 177 -10.60 0.99 10.45
N TYR A 178 -10.95 0.47 9.28
CA TYR A 178 -9.99 0.21 8.22
C TYR A 178 -9.39 1.52 7.70
N HIS A 179 -8.08 1.60 7.67
CA HIS A 179 -7.32 2.64 6.99
C HIS A 179 -6.02 2.06 6.43
N GLU A 180 -5.42 2.73 5.47
CA GLU A 180 -4.08 2.45 4.96
C GLU A 180 -3.36 3.74 4.60
N SER A 181 -2.10 3.84 4.97
CA SER A 181 -1.28 4.98 4.58
C SER A 181 -0.29 4.63 3.46
N TRP A 182 -0.02 5.60 2.60
CA TRP A 182 0.91 5.51 1.49
C TRP A 182 1.94 6.63 1.54
N ASP A 183 3.07 6.41 0.90
CA ASP A 183 4.01 7.48 0.57
C ASP A 183 3.39 8.45 -0.45
N ILE A 184 3.86 9.71 -0.42
CA ILE A 184 3.32 10.77 -1.28
C ILE A 184 3.55 10.48 -2.77
N ASP A 185 4.67 9.83 -3.14
CA ASP A 185 5.00 9.55 -4.54
C ASP A 185 4.00 8.55 -5.13
N SER A 186 3.69 7.47 -4.41
CA SER A 186 2.63 6.52 -4.82
C SER A 186 1.25 7.17 -4.85
N ALA A 187 0.95 8.03 -3.87
CA ALA A 187 -0.32 8.74 -3.82
C ALA A 187 -0.49 9.70 -4.99
N MET A 188 0.57 10.42 -5.39
CA MET A 188 0.56 11.36 -6.51
C MET A 188 0.82 10.71 -7.87
N HIS A 189 0.95 9.39 -7.95
CA HIS A 189 1.13 8.69 -9.22
C HIS A 189 -0.01 9.04 -10.19
N PRO A 190 0.29 9.28 -11.48
CA PRO A 190 -0.71 9.73 -12.46
C PRO A 190 -1.94 8.81 -12.61
N GLN A 191 -1.82 7.54 -12.26
CA GLN A 191 -2.90 6.55 -12.32
C GLN A 191 -3.53 6.25 -10.96
N THR A 192 -3.15 6.97 -9.91
CA THR A 192 -3.85 6.90 -8.61
C THR A 192 -5.15 7.68 -8.68
N LEU A 193 -6.26 6.98 -8.45
CA LEU A 193 -7.61 7.50 -8.60
C LEU A 193 -8.43 7.37 -7.31
N VAL A 194 -9.22 8.37 -7.01
CA VAL A 194 -10.42 8.22 -6.19
C VAL A 194 -11.53 7.72 -7.13
N VAL A 195 -11.76 6.42 -7.08
CA VAL A 195 -12.67 5.69 -7.97
C VAL A 195 -14.08 5.71 -7.41
N TYR A 196 -15.05 6.02 -8.23
CA TYR A 196 -16.48 5.96 -7.92
C TYR A 196 -17.27 5.09 -8.90
N ALA A 197 -16.64 4.64 -10.01
CA ALA A 197 -17.27 3.75 -10.97
C ALA A 197 -16.30 2.68 -11.48
N GLN A 198 -16.83 1.52 -11.81
CA GLN A 198 -16.10 0.38 -12.38
C GLN A 198 -16.90 -0.22 -13.53
N ASP A 199 -16.22 -0.53 -14.64
CA ASP A 199 -16.79 -1.12 -15.85
C ASP A 199 -18.05 -0.42 -16.34
N GLY A 200 -18.07 0.93 -16.28
CA GLY A 200 -19.15 1.78 -16.75
C GLY A 200 -20.30 2.03 -15.75
N HIS A 201 -20.27 1.42 -14.56
CA HIS A 201 -21.32 1.56 -13.55
C HIS A 201 -20.76 2.17 -12.26
N TYR A 202 -21.57 2.92 -11.50
CA TYR A 202 -21.19 3.31 -10.15
C TYR A 202 -20.85 2.09 -9.31
N LEU A 203 -19.89 2.25 -8.38
CA LEU A 203 -19.50 1.17 -7.49
C LEU A 203 -20.72 0.62 -6.73
N ASN A 204 -20.80 -0.69 -6.62
CA ASN A 204 -21.70 -1.34 -5.66
C ASN A 204 -21.02 -1.52 -4.30
N ALA A 205 -21.77 -1.91 -3.28
CA ALA A 205 -21.27 -2.08 -1.93
C ALA A 205 -20.09 -3.06 -1.86
N SER A 206 -20.13 -4.21 -2.57
CA SER A 206 -19.04 -5.20 -2.57
C SER A 206 -17.71 -4.65 -3.12
N TRP A 207 -17.78 -3.66 -3.99
CA TRP A 207 -16.59 -3.05 -4.61
C TRP A 207 -16.12 -1.77 -3.94
N GLY A 208 -16.77 -1.37 -2.84
CA GLY A 208 -16.33 -0.25 -2.01
C GLY A 208 -17.06 1.06 -2.27
N ALA A 209 -18.35 1.00 -2.63
CA ALA A 209 -19.18 2.20 -2.75
C ALA A 209 -19.24 3.01 -1.43
N PRO A 210 -19.43 4.36 -1.51
CA PRO A 210 -19.59 5.20 -2.70
C PRO A 210 -18.30 5.49 -3.47
N ALA A 211 -17.12 5.45 -2.81
CA ALA A 211 -15.83 5.66 -3.43
C ALA A 211 -14.73 4.83 -2.76
N ARG A 212 -13.65 4.61 -3.49
CA ARG A 212 -12.45 3.94 -3.01
C ARG A 212 -11.20 4.57 -3.59
N ILE A 213 -10.06 4.41 -2.92
CA ILE A 213 -8.77 4.69 -3.55
C ILE A 213 -8.33 3.49 -4.39
N TYR A 214 -7.66 3.76 -5.49
CA TYR A 214 -7.05 2.74 -6.33
C TYR A 214 -5.77 3.27 -6.97
N SER A 215 -4.72 2.46 -6.92
CA SER A 215 -3.51 2.65 -7.69
C SER A 215 -3.00 1.31 -8.22
N PRO A 216 -2.57 1.22 -9.49
CA PRO A 216 -1.98 0.00 -10.03
C PRO A 216 -0.58 -0.29 -9.46
N VAL A 217 0.07 0.70 -8.84
CA VAL A 217 1.40 0.55 -8.22
C VAL A 217 1.33 0.05 -6.78
N LYS A 218 0.14 -0.35 -6.30
CA LYS A 218 -0.08 -0.86 -4.95
C LYS A 218 -0.86 -2.17 -4.97
N LEU A 219 -0.43 -3.12 -4.16
CA LEU A 219 -1.16 -4.36 -3.91
C LEU A 219 -2.59 -4.10 -3.41
N GLY A 220 -3.47 -5.07 -3.62
CA GLY A 220 -4.91 -4.94 -3.37
C GLY A 220 -5.27 -4.45 -1.97
N TYR A 221 -4.59 -4.96 -0.93
CA TYR A 221 -4.86 -4.57 0.46
C TYR A 221 -4.51 -3.10 0.76
N LYS A 222 -3.66 -2.45 -0.02
CA LYS A 222 -3.38 -1.01 0.13
C LYS A 222 -4.48 -0.13 -0.46
N ASN A 223 -5.32 -0.66 -1.33
CA ASN A 223 -6.36 0.08 -2.06
C ASN A 223 -7.66 0.18 -1.25
N THR A 224 -7.70 1.09 -0.25
CA THR A 224 -8.81 1.28 0.69
C THR A 224 -10.16 1.45 0.00
N LYS A 225 -11.12 0.58 0.36
CA LYS A 225 -12.53 0.67 -0.02
C LYS A 225 -13.34 1.51 0.98
N TYR A 226 -14.57 1.89 0.60
CA TYR A 226 -15.50 2.59 1.50
C TYR A 226 -14.91 3.90 2.03
N LEU A 227 -14.22 4.64 1.17
CA LEU A 227 -13.42 5.81 1.48
C LEU A 227 -14.29 6.96 2.02
N THR A 228 -13.86 7.56 3.14
CA THR A 228 -14.52 8.73 3.74
C THR A 228 -13.57 9.90 3.93
N ARG A 229 -12.27 9.63 4.07
CA ARG A 229 -11.28 10.68 4.34
C ARG A 229 -9.95 10.38 3.69
N ILE A 230 -9.29 11.43 3.26
CA ILE A 230 -7.91 11.46 2.74
C ILE A 230 -7.17 12.51 3.55
N THR A 231 -6.17 12.11 4.34
CA THR A 231 -5.42 13.00 5.22
C THR A 231 -3.96 13.07 4.79
N PHE A 232 -3.50 14.26 4.41
CA PHE A 232 -2.08 14.50 4.09
C PHE A 232 -1.28 14.73 5.37
N MET A 233 -0.13 14.03 5.53
CA MET A 233 0.60 13.95 6.80
C MET A 233 2.11 14.09 6.62
N PRO A 234 2.85 14.56 7.66
CA PRO A 234 4.31 14.63 7.64
C PRO A 234 4.98 13.28 7.94
N GLN A 235 4.25 12.35 8.59
CA GLN A 235 4.75 11.04 9.01
C GLN A 235 3.70 9.97 8.72
N ARG A 236 4.14 8.72 8.49
CA ARG A 236 3.22 7.59 8.31
C ARG A 236 2.55 7.22 9.63
N ASN A 237 1.33 6.69 9.55
CA ASN A 237 0.55 6.24 10.70
C ASN A 237 0.17 4.75 10.64
N GLY A 238 0.92 3.94 9.89
CA GLY A 238 0.64 2.52 9.75
C GLY A 238 -0.47 2.21 8.75
N GLY A 239 -1.33 1.30 9.09
CA GLY A 239 -2.49 0.85 8.32
C GLY A 239 -3.05 -0.44 8.87
N TYR A 240 -4.30 -0.75 8.56
CA TYR A 240 -5.00 -1.91 9.12
C TYR A 240 -4.21 -3.23 8.95
N TRP A 241 -3.73 -3.51 7.74
CA TRP A 241 -2.94 -4.70 7.46
C TRP A 241 -1.46 -4.52 7.81
N SER A 242 -0.92 -3.32 7.64
CA SER A 242 0.49 -3.01 7.98
C SER A 242 0.75 -3.21 9.47
N ASP A 243 -0.19 -2.81 10.33
CA ASP A 243 -0.09 -2.99 11.78
C ASP A 243 -0.30 -4.46 12.21
N ARG A 244 -0.73 -5.31 11.28
CA ARG A 244 -0.89 -6.77 11.44
C ARG A 244 0.22 -7.58 10.77
N GLY A 245 1.33 -6.93 10.40
CA GLY A 245 2.54 -7.58 9.88
C GLY A 245 2.62 -7.70 8.37
N TYR A 246 1.69 -7.10 7.62
CA TYR A 246 1.84 -6.97 6.17
C TYR A 246 2.83 -5.85 5.85
N GLU A 247 3.52 -5.97 4.73
CA GLU A 247 4.47 -4.97 4.27
C GLU A 247 3.78 -3.61 4.08
N TRP A 248 4.36 -2.53 4.65
CA TRP A 248 3.71 -1.22 4.61
C TRP A 248 3.73 -0.58 3.23
N TYR A 249 4.83 -0.71 2.46
CA TYR A 249 4.93 -0.09 1.13
C TYR A 249 3.97 -0.74 0.14
N GLY A 250 3.88 -2.08 0.11
CA GLY A 250 2.95 -2.87 -0.70
C GLY A 250 2.99 -2.48 -2.18
N GLY A 251 4.17 -2.27 -2.73
CA GLY A 251 4.40 -1.93 -4.13
C GLY A 251 4.34 -3.12 -5.07
N VAL A 252 4.08 -2.87 -6.37
CA VAL A 252 4.11 -3.85 -7.47
C VAL A 252 4.87 -3.29 -8.66
#